data_07043511657169c5131f8f4d7065f3e3
#
_entry.id   07043511657169c5131f8f4d7065f3e3
#
_cell.length_a   1.000
_cell.length_b   1.000
_cell.length_c   1.000
_cell.angle_alpha   90.00
_cell.angle_beta   90.00
_cell.angle_gamma   90.00
#
_symmetry.space_group_name_H-M   'P 1'
#
loop_
_entity.id
_entity.type
_entity.pdbx_description
1 polymer ?
#
loop_
_entity_poly.entity_id
_entity_poly.type
_entity_poly.pdbx_seq_one_letter_code
_entity_poly.pdbx_strand_id
1 'polypeptide(L)'
;MEKHLYFEREINLIKDEVLRTIVADYLDRFVPAYFWADGASSSGKYHPAFSQGIGGLVRHTKAVVMFAEELLRMSSFMYMKEHWKDYVIIACILHDTAKYGTQDEPNKDDYRNHAPNAAKAFNEYCDGEAPELLLNAIAAHMGQWSTDKDDRPQTPIDRCVHMADYMASRSFIDIPQIVEEWERIHNLEMEDDLPF
;
A
#
# COMPACT_ATOMS: atom_id res chain seq x y z
N MET A 1 17.12 5.20 -9.50
CA MET A 1 15.78 5.07 -10.14
C MET A 1 14.72 5.71 -9.23
N GLU A 2 13.68 6.35 -9.80
CA GLU A 2 12.54 6.87 -9.03
C GLU A 2 11.72 5.72 -8.44
N LYS A 3 11.41 5.79 -7.16
CA LYS A 3 10.80 4.67 -6.41
C LYS A 3 9.35 4.41 -6.81
N HIS A 4 8.61 5.44 -7.25
CA HIS A 4 7.23 5.26 -7.73
C HIS A 4 7.13 4.29 -8.92
N LEU A 5 8.23 4.07 -9.68
CA LEU A 5 8.25 3.15 -10.82
C LEU A 5 7.96 1.68 -10.41
N TYR A 6 8.20 1.32 -9.16
CA TYR A 6 7.75 0.02 -8.63
C TYR A 6 6.23 -0.13 -8.67
N PHE A 7 5.48 0.97 -8.65
CA PHE A 7 4.01 1.02 -8.66
C PHE A 7 3.45 1.71 -9.90
N GLU A 8 4.22 1.83 -10.99
CA GLU A 8 3.78 2.53 -12.21
C GLU A 8 2.42 2.02 -12.72
N ARG A 9 2.25 0.69 -12.76
CA ARG A 9 0.98 0.07 -13.18
C ARG A 9 -0.16 0.48 -12.23
N GLU A 10 0.04 0.37 -10.94
CA GLU A 10 -0.95 0.64 -9.91
C GLU A 10 -1.32 2.13 -9.86
N ILE A 11 -0.35 3.01 -9.98
CA ILE A 11 -0.53 4.47 -10.05
C ILE A 11 -1.35 4.85 -11.30
N ASN A 12 -1.13 4.18 -12.43
CA ASN A 12 -1.88 4.43 -13.66
C ASN A 12 -3.36 3.98 -13.60
N LEU A 13 -3.79 3.25 -12.57
CA LEU A 13 -5.20 2.96 -12.30
C LEU A 13 -5.95 4.18 -11.73
N ILE A 14 -5.24 5.13 -11.12
CA ILE A 14 -5.80 6.36 -10.57
C ILE A 14 -6.18 7.28 -11.74
N LYS A 15 -7.46 7.64 -11.86
CA LYS A 15 -7.98 8.46 -12.96
C LYS A 15 -7.73 9.94 -12.77
N ASP A 16 -7.78 10.40 -11.51
CA ASP A 16 -7.45 11.79 -11.15
C ASP A 16 -5.95 12.04 -11.31
N GLU A 17 -5.58 12.86 -12.29
CA GLU A 17 -4.18 13.17 -12.63
C GLU A 17 -3.44 13.90 -11.50
N VAL A 18 -4.14 14.74 -10.74
CA VAL A 18 -3.56 15.48 -9.61
C VAL A 18 -3.20 14.50 -8.49
N LEU A 19 -4.14 13.63 -8.10
CA LEU A 19 -3.88 12.60 -7.09
C LEU A 19 -2.81 11.62 -7.53
N ARG A 20 -2.78 11.25 -8.81
CA ARG A 20 -1.73 10.40 -9.38
C ARG A 20 -0.35 10.99 -9.19
N THR A 21 -0.18 12.29 -9.50
CA THR A 21 1.08 13.00 -9.34
C THR A 21 1.49 13.11 -7.86
N ILE A 22 0.53 13.42 -6.98
CA ILE A 22 0.76 13.51 -5.53
C ILE A 22 1.26 12.17 -4.97
N VAL A 23 0.62 11.06 -5.36
CA VAL A 23 1.01 9.71 -4.89
C VAL A 23 2.40 9.34 -5.38
N ALA A 24 2.72 9.61 -6.65
CA ALA A 24 4.05 9.33 -7.21
C ALA A 24 5.15 10.12 -6.46
N ASP A 25 4.96 11.43 -6.26
CA ASP A 25 5.93 12.28 -5.54
C ASP A 25 6.06 11.87 -4.06
N TYR A 26 4.96 11.48 -3.41
CA TYR A 26 4.99 10.96 -2.04
C TYR A 26 5.83 9.67 -1.94
N LEU A 27 5.64 8.74 -2.87
CA LEU A 27 6.42 7.49 -2.92
C LEU A 27 7.92 7.74 -3.11
N ASP A 28 8.29 8.72 -3.92
CA ASP A 28 9.68 9.04 -4.19
C ASP A 28 10.40 9.73 -3.04
N ARG A 29 9.68 10.54 -2.25
CA ARG A 29 10.31 11.47 -1.32
C ARG A 29 10.08 11.18 0.15
N PHE A 30 8.95 10.55 0.50
CA PHE A 30 8.49 10.48 1.89
C PHE A 30 8.32 9.06 2.43
N VAL A 31 8.26 8.06 1.55
CA VAL A 31 8.15 6.67 2.00
C VAL A 31 9.51 6.19 2.50
N PRO A 32 9.59 5.69 3.75
CA PRO A 32 10.84 5.27 4.38
C PRO A 32 11.59 4.19 3.59
N ALA A 33 12.93 4.23 3.66
CA ALA A 33 13.81 3.31 2.91
C ALA A 33 13.51 1.83 3.18
N TYR A 34 13.16 1.47 4.42
CA TYR A 34 12.85 0.07 4.77
C TYR A 34 11.64 -0.50 4.01
N PHE A 35 10.67 0.34 3.60
CA PHE A 35 9.49 -0.11 2.85
C PHE A 35 9.89 -0.82 1.54
N TRP A 36 10.95 -0.37 0.91
CA TRP A 36 11.45 -0.93 -0.35
C TRP A 36 12.29 -2.19 -0.15
N ALA A 37 12.80 -2.41 1.06
CA ALA A 37 13.74 -3.49 1.38
C ALA A 37 13.13 -4.61 2.23
N ASP A 38 12.16 -4.32 3.09
CA ASP A 38 11.67 -5.26 4.09
C ASP A 38 10.53 -6.15 3.59
N GLY A 39 10.32 -7.27 4.30
CA GLY A 39 9.18 -8.16 4.13
C GLY A 39 7.91 -7.61 4.77
N ALA A 40 6.75 -8.00 4.25
CA ALA A 40 5.45 -7.60 4.77
C ALA A 40 5.13 -8.16 6.16
N SER A 41 5.81 -9.23 6.57
CA SER A 41 5.59 -9.86 7.87
C SER A 41 6.87 -10.01 8.66
N SER A 42 6.87 -9.51 9.89
CA SER A 42 7.98 -9.70 10.84
C SER A 42 8.16 -11.16 11.29
N SER A 43 7.09 -11.98 11.24
CA SER A 43 7.12 -13.38 11.71
C SER A 43 7.16 -14.41 10.57
N GLY A 44 6.87 -14.02 9.34
CA GLY A 44 6.77 -14.92 8.17
C GLY A 44 5.65 -15.97 8.24
N LYS A 45 4.84 -15.98 9.33
CA LYS A 45 3.94 -17.10 9.64
C LYS A 45 2.60 -17.05 8.88
N TYR A 46 2.07 -15.87 8.64
CA TYR A 46 0.70 -15.70 8.13
C TYR A 46 0.65 -15.18 6.70
N HIS A 47 1.67 -14.48 6.25
CA HIS A 47 1.74 -13.89 4.92
C HIS A 47 2.23 -14.90 3.87
N PRO A 48 1.85 -14.73 2.59
CA PRO A 48 2.33 -15.54 1.48
C PRO A 48 3.85 -15.49 1.32
N ALA A 49 4.41 -16.52 0.68
CA ALA A 49 5.85 -16.59 0.43
C ALA A 49 6.35 -15.40 -0.42
N PHE A 50 5.56 -14.96 -1.41
CA PHE A 50 5.94 -13.84 -2.28
C PHE A 50 6.09 -12.50 -1.56
N SER A 51 5.45 -12.31 -0.41
CA SER A 51 5.52 -11.07 0.38
C SER A 51 6.58 -11.09 1.49
N GLN A 52 7.48 -12.07 1.47
CA GLN A 52 8.57 -12.21 2.44
C GLN A 52 9.93 -11.77 1.85
N GLY A 53 10.89 -11.43 2.73
CA GLY A 53 12.24 -11.03 2.33
C GLY A 53 12.30 -9.67 1.62
N ILE A 54 13.39 -9.42 0.91
CA ILE A 54 13.67 -8.14 0.26
C ILE A 54 12.54 -7.77 -0.70
N GLY A 55 12.02 -6.53 -0.58
CA GLY A 55 10.90 -6.04 -1.38
C GLY A 55 9.55 -6.70 -1.09
N GLY A 56 9.43 -7.45 0.00
CA GLY A 56 8.20 -8.14 0.35
C GLY A 56 7.03 -7.21 0.64
N LEU A 57 7.28 -6.02 1.25
CA LEU A 57 6.26 -4.98 1.43
C LEU A 57 5.74 -4.44 0.09
N VAL A 58 6.63 -4.20 -0.87
CA VAL A 58 6.26 -3.76 -2.23
C VAL A 58 5.38 -4.80 -2.90
N ARG A 59 5.79 -6.08 -2.89
CA ARG A 59 5.03 -7.17 -3.51
C ARG A 59 3.68 -7.40 -2.83
N HIS A 60 3.62 -7.27 -1.49
CA HIS A 60 2.35 -7.30 -0.75
C HIS A 60 1.42 -6.17 -1.21
N THR A 61 1.91 -4.94 -1.24
CA THR A 61 1.13 -3.77 -1.68
C THR A 61 0.59 -3.94 -3.10
N LYS A 62 1.39 -4.46 -4.04
CA LYS A 62 0.91 -4.79 -5.40
C LYS A 62 -0.22 -5.83 -5.39
N ALA A 63 -0.12 -6.86 -4.54
CA ALA A 63 -1.18 -7.85 -4.38
C ALA A 63 -2.46 -7.24 -3.80
N VAL A 64 -2.32 -6.33 -2.83
CA VAL A 64 -3.47 -5.59 -2.26
C VAL A 64 -4.19 -4.78 -3.34
N VAL A 65 -3.45 -4.05 -4.19
CA VAL A 65 -4.06 -3.29 -5.30
C VAL A 65 -4.73 -4.22 -6.30
N MET A 66 -4.11 -5.36 -6.64
CA MET A 66 -4.71 -6.34 -7.55
C MET A 66 -6.05 -6.87 -7.00
N PHE A 67 -6.12 -7.25 -5.73
CA PHE A 67 -7.38 -7.68 -5.12
C PHE A 67 -8.40 -6.54 -5.04
N ALA A 68 -7.97 -5.30 -4.81
CA ALA A 68 -8.87 -4.15 -4.84
C ALA A 68 -9.49 -3.95 -6.23
N GLU A 69 -8.72 -4.10 -7.32
CA GLU A 69 -9.27 -4.06 -8.69
C GLU A 69 -10.34 -5.13 -8.92
N GLU A 70 -10.13 -6.36 -8.42
CA GLU A 70 -11.11 -7.44 -8.53
C GLU A 70 -12.37 -7.13 -7.72
N LEU A 71 -12.21 -6.69 -6.46
CA LEU A 71 -13.31 -6.30 -5.59
C LEU A 71 -14.15 -5.15 -6.18
N LEU A 72 -13.50 -4.14 -6.80
CA LEU A 72 -14.19 -3.02 -7.44
C LEU A 72 -15.06 -3.44 -8.65
N ARG A 73 -14.83 -4.63 -9.23
CA ARG A 73 -15.67 -5.22 -10.28
C ARG A 73 -16.84 -6.03 -9.73
N MET A 74 -16.81 -6.39 -8.45
CA MET A 74 -17.89 -7.15 -7.81
C MET A 74 -19.13 -6.29 -7.61
N SER A 75 -20.31 -6.90 -7.63
CA SER A 75 -21.60 -6.22 -7.45
C SER A 75 -21.71 -5.41 -6.16
N SER A 76 -20.95 -5.79 -5.12
CA SER A 76 -20.92 -5.09 -3.83
C SER A 76 -20.22 -3.72 -3.89
N PHE A 77 -19.29 -3.51 -4.85
CA PHE A 77 -18.45 -2.33 -4.92
C PHE A 77 -18.50 -1.60 -6.27
N MET A 78 -18.95 -2.25 -7.35
CA MET A 78 -18.91 -1.70 -8.70
C MET A 78 -19.65 -0.36 -8.86
N TYR A 79 -20.64 -0.08 -7.99
CA TYR A 79 -21.44 1.15 -8.02
C TYR A 79 -20.83 2.31 -7.22
N MET A 80 -19.62 2.16 -6.68
CA MET A 80 -18.91 3.29 -6.08
C MET A 80 -18.70 4.40 -7.12
N LYS A 81 -18.73 5.65 -6.65
CA LYS A 81 -18.35 6.82 -7.47
C LYS A 81 -16.91 6.65 -7.96
N GLU A 82 -16.61 7.14 -9.16
CA GLU A 82 -15.27 6.95 -9.76
C GLU A 82 -14.14 7.49 -8.87
N HIS A 83 -14.28 8.70 -8.33
CA HIS A 83 -13.27 9.25 -7.41
C HIS A 83 -13.12 8.47 -6.09
N TRP A 84 -14.12 7.68 -5.68
CA TRP A 84 -14.00 6.76 -4.54
C TRP A 84 -13.19 5.53 -4.90
N LYS A 85 -13.25 5.09 -6.17
CA LYS A 85 -12.39 4.00 -6.66
C LYS A 85 -10.94 4.44 -6.68
N ASP A 86 -10.66 5.68 -7.06
CA ASP A 86 -9.31 6.26 -6.96
C ASP A 86 -8.83 6.25 -5.50
N TYR A 87 -9.68 6.62 -4.53
CA TYR A 87 -9.33 6.56 -3.11
C TYR A 87 -9.04 5.13 -2.63
N VAL A 88 -9.77 4.12 -3.12
CA VAL A 88 -9.47 2.71 -2.81
C VAL A 88 -8.07 2.34 -3.32
N ILE A 89 -7.75 2.65 -4.57
CA ILE A 89 -6.43 2.34 -5.15
C ILE A 89 -5.31 3.05 -4.39
N ILE A 90 -5.48 4.35 -4.13
CA ILE A 90 -4.49 5.14 -3.38
C ILE A 90 -4.31 4.59 -1.96
N ALA A 91 -5.41 4.30 -1.25
CA ALA A 91 -5.33 3.73 0.09
C ALA A 91 -4.63 2.37 0.09
N CYS A 92 -4.87 1.52 -0.91
CA CYS A 92 -4.16 0.25 -1.06
C CYS A 92 -2.66 0.43 -1.33
N ILE A 93 -2.24 1.46 -2.10
CA ILE A 93 -0.82 1.76 -2.32
C ILE A 93 -0.16 2.24 -1.02
N LEU A 94 -0.86 3.04 -0.23
CA LEU A 94 -0.28 3.76 0.91
C LEU A 94 -0.42 3.04 2.27
N HIS A 95 -1.29 2.02 2.41
CA HIS A 95 -1.72 1.44 3.68
C HIS A 95 -0.58 1.03 4.62
N ASP A 96 0.47 0.44 4.07
CA ASP A 96 1.62 -0.12 4.80
C ASP A 96 2.90 0.72 4.69
N THR A 97 2.84 1.94 4.10
CA THR A 97 4.04 2.80 3.92
C THR A 97 4.70 3.21 5.24
N ALA A 98 3.98 3.19 6.35
CA ALA A 98 4.49 3.44 7.69
C ALA A 98 4.50 2.18 8.59
N LYS A 99 4.68 0.97 8.02
CA LYS A 99 4.60 -0.33 8.71
C LYS A 99 5.43 -0.39 10.00
N TYR A 100 6.60 0.20 9.98
CA TYR A 100 7.54 0.24 11.10
C TYR A 100 7.93 1.69 11.45
N GLY A 101 6.98 2.62 11.32
CA GLY A 101 7.17 4.05 11.56
C GLY A 101 7.47 4.84 10.29
N THR A 102 7.62 6.16 10.45
CA THR A 102 7.83 7.11 9.34
C THR A 102 9.31 7.47 9.12
N GLN A 103 10.23 6.85 9.86
CA GLN A 103 11.67 7.06 9.75
C GLN A 103 12.31 5.93 8.93
N ASP A 104 13.44 6.21 8.30
CA ASP A 104 14.18 5.22 7.51
C ASP A 104 14.63 4.01 8.33
N GLU A 105 14.99 4.23 9.57
CA GLU A 105 15.31 3.15 10.53
C GLU A 105 13.99 2.54 11.06
N PRO A 106 13.73 1.25 10.76
CA PRO A 106 12.47 0.61 11.12
C PRO A 106 12.33 0.43 12.64
N ASN A 107 11.26 0.96 13.22
CA ASN A 107 10.84 0.65 14.59
C ASN A 107 9.74 -0.41 14.59
N LYS A 108 10.11 -1.67 14.82
CA LYS A 108 9.15 -2.79 14.79
C LYS A 108 8.11 -2.76 15.90
N ASP A 109 8.26 -1.92 16.91
CA ASP A 109 7.26 -1.73 17.95
C ASP A 109 6.08 -0.85 17.48
N ASP A 110 6.28 -0.06 16.43
CA ASP A 110 5.24 0.82 15.84
C ASP A 110 4.20 0.07 14.99
N TYR A 111 4.40 -1.22 14.71
CA TYR A 111 3.50 -1.98 13.82
C TYR A 111 2.02 -1.94 14.22
N ARG A 112 1.70 -1.68 15.50
CA ARG A 112 0.31 -1.64 15.99
C ARG A 112 -0.44 -0.39 15.57
N ASN A 113 0.27 0.70 15.31
CA ASN A 113 -0.27 2.00 14.95
C ASN A 113 0.08 2.39 13.50
N HIS A 114 0.59 1.44 12.71
CA HIS A 114 1.08 1.76 11.36
C HIS A 114 -0.02 2.34 10.46
N ALA A 115 -1.25 1.85 10.58
CA ALA A 115 -2.37 2.31 9.76
C ALA A 115 -2.70 3.80 9.98
N PRO A 116 -2.99 4.28 11.21
CA PRO A 116 -3.16 5.71 11.44
C PRO A 116 -1.88 6.51 11.20
N ASN A 117 -0.69 5.95 11.42
CA ASN A 117 0.58 6.63 11.11
C ASN A 117 0.75 6.87 9.60
N ALA A 118 0.39 5.90 8.75
CA ALA A 118 0.43 6.07 7.29
C ALA A 118 -0.55 7.16 6.82
N ALA A 119 -1.78 7.15 7.34
CA ALA A 119 -2.78 8.18 7.04
C ALA A 119 -2.30 9.58 7.46
N LYS A 120 -1.74 9.70 8.67
CA LYS A 120 -1.21 10.95 9.20
C LYS A 120 -0.04 11.46 8.35
N ALA A 121 0.92 10.60 8.01
CA ALA A 121 2.09 10.97 7.22
C ALA A 121 1.68 11.49 5.82
N PHE A 122 0.72 10.82 5.18
CA PHE A 122 0.21 11.27 3.89
C PHE A 122 -0.56 12.60 4.00
N ASN A 123 -1.36 12.80 5.06
CA ASN A 123 -2.05 14.06 5.29
C ASN A 123 -1.07 15.23 5.55
N GLU A 124 -0.02 14.99 6.34
CA GLU A 124 1.04 15.97 6.57
C GLU A 124 1.77 16.35 5.27
N TYR A 125 2.03 15.37 4.42
CA TYR A 125 2.59 15.63 3.09
C TYR A 125 1.67 16.50 2.21
N CYS A 126 0.36 16.33 2.33
CA CYS A 126 -0.66 17.12 1.62
C CYS A 126 -1.02 18.43 2.34
N ASP A 127 -0.20 18.94 3.26
CA ASP A 127 -0.45 20.17 4.05
C ASP A 127 -1.81 20.16 4.79
N GLY A 128 -2.34 18.98 5.11
CA GLY A 128 -3.63 18.80 5.77
C GLY A 128 -4.85 18.80 4.82
N GLU A 129 -4.63 18.81 3.51
CA GLU A 129 -5.67 18.94 2.48
C GLU A 129 -6.07 17.57 1.86
N ALA A 130 -5.53 16.45 2.36
CA ALA A 130 -5.89 15.13 1.83
C ALA A 130 -7.38 14.80 2.10
N PRO A 131 -8.07 14.14 1.15
CA PRO A 131 -9.49 13.79 1.34
C PRO A 131 -9.72 12.91 2.57
N GLU A 132 -10.64 13.32 3.45
CA GLU A 132 -10.94 12.61 4.70
C GLU A 132 -11.30 11.13 4.47
N LEU A 133 -12.11 10.83 3.44
CA LEU A 133 -12.49 9.46 3.09
C LEU A 133 -11.27 8.60 2.68
N LEU A 134 -10.27 9.19 2.04
CA LEU A 134 -9.02 8.51 1.71
C LEU A 134 -8.21 8.21 2.97
N LEU A 135 -8.05 9.22 3.84
CA LEU A 135 -7.31 9.05 5.11
C LEU A 135 -7.95 7.99 6.01
N ASN A 136 -9.29 8.00 6.11
CA ASN A 136 -10.02 7.00 6.87
C ASN A 136 -9.82 5.59 6.29
N ALA A 137 -9.80 5.43 4.98
CA ALA A 137 -9.56 4.15 4.34
C ALA A 137 -8.14 3.61 4.61
N ILE A 138 -7.12 4.48 4.61
CA ILE A 138 -5.76 4.11 5.00
C ILE A 138 -5.74 3.68 6.48
N ALA A 139 -6.30 4.48 7.38
CA ALA A 139 -6.29 4.21 8.82
C ALA A 139 -7.08 2.94 9.19
N ALA A 140 -8.15 2.63 8.46
CA ALA A 140 -9.06 1.53 8.77
C ALA A 140 -8.67 0.17 8.17
N HIS A 141 -7.57 0.06 7.38
CA HIS A 141 -7.26 -1.18 6.67
C HIS A 141 -7.06 -2.39 7.58
N MET A 142 -6.58 -2.19 8.81
CA MET A 142 -6.41 -3.27 9.80
C MET A 142 -7.73 -3.91 10.25
N GLY A 143 -8.86 -3.26 10.05
CA GLY A 143 -10.18 -3.79 10.35
C GLY A 143 -10.36 -4.20 11.81
N GLN A 144 -10.72 -5.46 12.04
CA GLN A 144 -10.96 -5.98 13.41
C GLN A 144 -9.70 -6.03 14.29
N TRP A 145 -8.51 -5.96 13.70
CA TRP A 145 -7.22 -5.97 14.43
C TRP A 145 -6.77 -4.56 14.83
N SER A 146 -7.48 -3.51 14.39
CA SER A 146 -7.21 -2.17 14.88
C SER A 146 -7.40 -2.08 16.38
N THR A 147 -6.47 -1.43 17.08
CA THR A 147 -6.54 -1.20 18.54
C THR A 147 -7.63 -0.22 18.88
N ASP A 148 -7.86 0.78 18.04
CA ASP A 148 -8.97 1.72 18.17
C ASP A 148 -10.17 1.25 17.35
N LYS A 149 -11.38 1.36 17.94
CA LYS A 149 -12.62 1.00 17.25
C LYS A 149 -13.01 2.02 16.20
N ASP A 150 -12.59 3.26 16.35
CA ASP A 150 -12.87 4.34 15.39
C ASP A 150 -12.06 4.16 14.11
N ASP A 151 -10.89 3.48 14.18
CA ASP A 151 -10.09 3.07 13.03
C ASP A 151 -10.58 1.76 12.37
N ARG A 152 -11.83 1.38 12.54
CA ARG A 152 -12.41 0.21 11.88
C ARG A 152 -13.25 0.60 10.67
N PRO A 153 -13.34 -0.26 9.64
CA PRO A 153 -14.06 0.06 8.41
C PRO A 153 -15.52 0.45 8.61
N GLN A 154 -15.87 1.69 8.28
CA GLN A 154 -17.22 2.25 8.38
C GLN A 154 -17.87 2.40 7.00
N THR A 155 -17.10 2.81 5.98
CA THR A 155 -17.56 3.11 4.64
C THR A 155 -17.33 1.94 3.67
N PRO A 156 -17.97 1.92 2.49
CA PRO A 156 -17.64 0.96 1.44
C PRO A 156 -16.18 1.03 0.97
N ILE A 157 -15.56 2.22 1.00
CA ILE A 157 -14.15 2.43 0.63
C ILE A 157 -13.27 1.66 1.62
N ASP A 158 -13.42 1.91 2.92
CA ASP A 158 -12.65 1.28 3.98
C ASP A 158 -12.77 -0.25 3.94
N ARG A 159 -14.01 -0.75 3.71
CA ARG A 159 -14.28 -2.20 3.62
C ARG A 159 -13.60 -2.83 2.42
N CYS A 160 -13.55 -2.14 1.29
CA CYS A 160 -12.88 -2.63 0.10
C CYS A 160 -11.36 -2.74 0.35
N VAL A 161 -10.75 -1.70 0.92
CA VAL A 161 -9.31 -1.68 1.27
C VAL A 161 -8.98 -2.77 2.28
N HIS A 162 -9.74 -2.87 3.39
CA HIS A 162 -9.57 -3.93 4.39
C HIS A 162 -9.68 -5.34 3.80
N MET A 163 -10.68 -5.59 2.94
CA MET A 163 -10.85 -6.90 2.30
C MET A 163 -9.70 -7.23 1.36
N ALA A 164 -9.22 -6.26 0.59
CA ALA A 164 -8.10 -6.44 -0.33
C ALA A 164 -6.82 -6.81 0.43
N ASP A 165 -6.48 -6.08 1.50
CA ASP A 165 -5.34 -6.39 2.38
C ASP A 165 -5.50 -7.75 3.06
N TYR A 166 -6.68 -8.03 3.61
CA TYR A 166 -6.97 -9.32 4.21
C TYR A 166 -6.73 -10.47 3.25
N MET A 167 -7.18 -10.38 2.00
CA MET A 167 -6.97 -11.41 0.98
C MET A 167 -5.48 -11.56 0.65
N ALA A 168 -4.79 -10.45 0.38
CA ALA A 168 -3.36 -10.44 0.04
C ALA A 168 -2.46 -10.99 1.16
N SER A 169 -2.92 -10.95 2.41
CA SER A 169 -2.16 -11.44 3.58
C SER A 169 -2.37 -12.94 3.88
N ARG A 170 -3.15 -13.70 3.07
CA ARG A 170 -3.38 -15.12 3.33
C ARG A 170 -2.28 -16.00 2.79
N SER A 171 -1.73 -16.87 3.64
CA SER A 171 -0.54 -17.70 3.34
C SER A 171 -0.69 -18.66 2.16
N PHE A 172 -1.92 -18.97 1.76
CA PHE A 172 -2.22 -19.87 0.61
C PHE A 172 -2.29 -19.13 -0.74
N ILE A 173 -2.19 -17.81 -0.73
CA ILE A 173 -2.17 -17.00 -1.94
C ILE A 173 -0.79 -17.11 -2.60
N ASP A 174 -0.78 -17.32 -3.90
CA ASP A 174 0.43 -17.31 -4.72
C ASP A 174 0.18 -16.47 -5.99
N ILE A 175 1.05 -15.51 -6.25
CA ILE A 175 0.94 -14.57 -7.37
C ILE A 175 2.32 -14.40 -8.02
N PRO A 176 2.76 -15.39 -8.83
CA PRO A 176 4.08 -15.37 -9.45
C PRO A 176 4.37 -14.11 -10.26
N GLN A 177 3.37 -13.57 -10.95
CA GLN A 177 3.51 -12.38 -11.80
C GLN A 177 4.02 -11.15 -11.03
N ILE A 178 3.63 -11.00 -9.77
CA ILE A 178 4.10 -9.88 -8.93
C ILE A 178 5.59 -10.04 -8.61
N VAL A 179 6.05 -11.27 -8.39
CA VAL A 179 7.46 -11.57 -8.14
C VAL A 179 8.30 -11.25 -9.39
N GLU A 180 7.88 -11.78 -10.55
CA GLU A 180 8.54 -11.55 -11.83
C GLU A 180 8.63 -10.05 -12.18
N GLU A 181 7.55 -9.30 -11.97
CA GLU A 181 7.52 -7.86 -12.22
C GLU A 181 8.47 -7.11 -11.28
N TRP A 182 8.43 -7.43 -9.98
CA TRP A 182 9.32 -6.80 -9.00
C TRP A 182 10.80 -7.10 -9.31
N GLU A 183 11.16 -8.36 -9.62
CA GLU A 183 12.52 -8.76 -9.97
C GLU A 183 13.03 -8.00 -11.21
N ARG A 184 12.19 -7.84 -12.22
CA ARG A 184 12.54 -7.07 -13.42
C ARG A 184 12.87 -5.62 -13.10
N ILE A 185 12.08 -4.95 -12.27
CA ILE A 185 12.29 -3.54 -11.91
C ILE A 185 13.52 -3.41 -10.99
N HIS A 186 13.65 -4.31 -10.01
CA HIS A 186 14.77 -4.30 -9.08
C HIS A 186 16.11 -4.52 -9.76
N ASN A 187 16.18 -5.40 -10.75
CA ASN A 187 17.39 -5.62 -11.53
C ASN A 187 17.77 -4.38 -12.34
N LEU A 188 16.83 -3.63 -12.91
CA LEU A 188 17.11 -2.37 -13.57
C LEU A 188 17.67 -1.31 -12.61
N GLU A 189 17.13 -1.21 -11.38
CA GLU A 189 17.66 -0.31 -10.36
C GLU A 189 19.13 -0.65 -10.02
N MET A 190 19.43 -1.93 -9.86
CA MET A 190 20.80 -2.40 -9.53
C MET A 190 21.80 -2.15 -10.68
N GLU A 191 21.35 -2.18 -11.94
CA GLU A 191 22.19 -1.85 -13.09
C GLU A 191 22.52 -0.36 -13.17
N ASP A 192 21.55 0.52 -12.82
CA ASP A 192 21.74 1.98 -12.79
C ASP A 192 22.75 2.42 -11.71
N ASP A 193 22.90 1.65 -10.64
CA ASP A 193 23.83 1.93 -9.52
C ASP A 193 25.27 1.43 -9.76
N LEU A 194 25.55 0.75 -10.89
CA LEU A 194 26.90 0.29 -11.22
C LEU A 194 27.77 1.49 -11.66
N PRO A 195 28.93 1.73 -11.03
CA PRO A 195 29.87 2.76 -11.48
C PRO A 195 30.44 2.35 -12.85
N PHE A 196 30.38 3.28 -13.80
CA PHE A 196 31.06 3.18 -15.10
C PHE A 196 32.58 3.17 -14.95
#